data_4d6959158d952dbc4bd7672af7e27916
#
_entry.id   4d6959158d952dbc4bd7672af7e27916
#
_cell.length_a   1.000
_cell.length_b   1.000
_cell.length_c   1.000
_cell.angle_alpha   90.00
_cell.angle_beta   90.00
_cell.angle_gamma   90.00
#
_symmetry.space_group_name_H-M   'P 1'
#
loop_
_entity.id
_entity.type
_entity.pdbx_description
1 polymer ?
#
loop_
_entity_poly.entity_id
_entity_poly.type
_entity_poly.pdbx_seq_one_letter_code
_entity_poly.pdbx_strand_id
1 'polypeptide(L)'
;MKALIVVLIIVCFVYGARYLVSYYGGFKEKDSPQTQTASTAMRGEDLPGLPSTFETSLQETEKAGAAALKTWLETYRKYVKNPRLAWIELDYVVMVSQQDPKEAKQVFQTVKQRISPSSSDPGTRFVYERIKTLEKTYQ
;
A
#
# COMPACT_ATOMS: atom_id res chain seq x y z
N MET A 1 -33.04 5.42 -38.55
CA MET A 1 -32.14 4.25 -38.34
C MET A 1 -30.83 4.60 -37.64
N LYS A 2 -30.10 5.63 -38.08
CA LYS A 2 -28.80 6.01 -37.43
C LYS A 2 -28.99 6.46 -35.95
N ALA A 3 -30.05 7.17 -35.64
CA ALA A 3 -30.34 7.60 -34.25
C ALA A 3 -30.63 6.43 -33.29
N LEU A 4 -31.23 5.37 -33.76
CA LEU A 4 -31.54 4.18 -32.96
C LEU A 4 -30.27 3.41 -32.57
N ILE A 5 -29.30 3.34 -33.47
CA ILE A 5 -27.99 2.69 -33.22
C ILE A 5 -27.20 3.46 -32.18
N VAL A 6 -27.20 4.79 -32.23
CA VAL A 6 -26.49 5.65 -31.25
C VAL A 6 -27.10 5.49 -29.86
N VAL A 7 -28.42 5.47 -29.75
CA VAL A 7 -29.10 5.24 -28.46
C VAL A 7 -28.74 3.86 -27.90
N LEU A 8 -28.70 2.83 -28.74
CA LEU A 8 -28.37 1.46 -28.32
C LEU A 8 -26.95 1.36 -27.84
N ILE A 9 -25.98 2.05 -28.47
CA ILE A 9 -24.57 2.12 -28.04
C ILE A 9 -24.46 2.83 -26.68
N ILE A 10 -25.18 3.93 -26.48
CA ILE A 10 -25.16 4.67 -25.21
C ILE A 10 -25.75 3.81 -24.09
N VAL A 11 -26.84 3.10 -24.35
CA VAL A 11 -27.46 2.19 -23.37
C VAL A 11 -26.49 1.06 -23.02
N CYS A 12 -25.83 0.43 -24.02
CA CYS A 12 -24.82 -0.59 -23.76
C CYS A 12 -23.62 -0.06 -22.95
N PHE A 13 -23.21 1.18 -23.23
CA PHE A 13 -22.09 1.79 -22.49
C PHE A 13 -22.46 2.08 -21.02
N VAL A 14 -23.69 2.58 -20.77
CA VAL A 14 -24.18 2.85 -19.42
C VAL A 14 -24.41 1.53 -18.65
N TYR A 15 -24.97 0.51 -19.28
CA TYR A 15 -25.14 -0.80 -18.66
C TYR A 15 -23.81 -1.52 -18.46
N GLY A 16 -22.89 -1.45 -19.42
CA GLY A 16 -21.55 -2.01 -19.31
C GLY A 16 -20.73 -1.34 -18.20
N ALA A 17 -20.79 -0.01 -18.09
CA ALA A 17 -20.11 0.73 -17.03
C ALA A 17 -20.69 0.38 -15.64
N ARG A 18 -22.02 0.25 -15.52
CA ARG A 18 -22.64 -0.19 -14.25
C ARG A 18 -22.30 -1.64 -13.91
N TYR A 19 -22.21 -2.51 -14.89
CA TYR A 19 -21.81 -3.91 -14.70
C TYR A 19 -20.35 -4.03 -14.27
N LEU A 20 -19.45 -3.24 -14.88
CA LEU A 20 -18.05 -3.17 -14.47
C LEU A 20 -17.90 -2.64 -13.04
N VAL A 21 -18.59 -1.56 -12.71
CA VAL A 21 -18.56 -1.00 -11.35
C VAL A 21 -19.13 -2.00 -10.33
N SER A 22 -20.17 -2.77 -10.70
CA SER A 22 -20.69 -3.83 -9.83
C SER A 22 -19.75 -5.02 -9.70
N TYR A 23 -18.98 -5.33 -10.76
CA TYR A 23 -18.02 -6.43 -10.74
C TYR A 23 -16.72 -6.05 -10.01
N TYR A 24 -16.23 -4.81 -10.19
CA TYR A 24 -15.08 -4.29 -9.48
C TYR A 24 -15.42 -3.69 -8.10
N GLY A 25 -16.64 -3.28 -7.88
CA GLY A 25 -17.15 -2.82 -6.58
C GLY A 25 -17.42 -3.96 -5.59
N GLY A 26 -17.40 -5.21 -6.03
CA GLY A 26 -17.56 -6.40 -5.19
C GLY A 26 -16.33 -6.74 -4.33
N PHE A 27 -15.22 -6.02 -4.48
CA PHE A 27 -14.07 -6.07 -3.57
C PHE A 27 -14.13 -5.02 -2.45
N LYS A 28 -15.25 -4.35 -2.25
CA LYS A 28 -15.53 -3.74 -0.97
C LYS A 28 -15.89 -4.85 0.01
N GLU A 29 -14.87 -5.30 0.70
CA GLU A 29 -14.86 -5.70 2.08
C GLU A 29 -16.26 -5.93 2.67
N LYS A 30 -16.65 -7.20 2.70
CA LYS A 30 -17.63 -7.64 3.67
C LYS A 30 -16.99 -7.44 5.03
N ASP A 31 -17.45 -6.43 5.74
CA ASP A 31 -17.41 -6.44 7.19
C ASP A 31 -18.06 -7.75 7.66
N SER A 32 -17.23 -8.75 7.86
CA SER A 32 -17.61 -9.90 8.65
C SER A 32 -17.53 -9.47 10.09
N PRO A 33 -18.60 -9.67 10.89
CA PRO A 33 -18.49 -9.47 12.32
C PRO A 33 -17.40 -10.42 12.83
N GLN A 34 -16.37 -9.82 13.39
CA GLN A 34 -15.24 -10.52 13.97
C GLN A 34 -15.73 -11.47 15.05
N THR A 35 -15.63 -12.74 14.77
CA THR A 35 -15.43 -13.72 15.84
C THR A 35 -14.00 -13.54 16.30
N GLN A 36 -13.84 -12.93 17.46
CA GLN A 36 -12.59 -12.84 18.17
C GLN A 36 -12.08 -14.25 18.47
N THR A 37 -11.15 -14.71 17.67
CA THR A 37 -10.20 -15.74 18.08
C THR A 37 -8.82 -15.18 17.81
N ALA A 38 -8.14 -14.95 18.92
CA ALA A 38 -6.86 -14.34 19.05
C ALA A 38 -5.80 -14.98 18.13
N SER A 39 -5.44 -14.25 17.11
CA SER A 39 -4.05 -14.07 16.71
C SER A 39 -4.03 -12.69 16.09
N THR A 40 -3.63 -11.74 16.91
CA THR A 40 -3.45 -10.34 16.50
C THR A 40 -2.27 -10.32 15.53
N ALA A 41 -2.53 -10.70 14.30
CA ALA A 41 -1.57 -10.49 13.22
C ALA A 41 -1.41 -8.97 13.08
N MET A 42 -0.30 -8.45 13.61
CA MET A 42 0.07 -7.05 13.48
C MET A 42 0.04 -6.66 12.01
N ARG A 43 -0.68 -5.60 11.69
CA ARG A 43 -0.72 -5.04 10.33
C ARG A 43 0.22 -3.85 10.23
N GLY A 44 0.65 -3.53 9.01
CA GLY A 44 1.47 -2.34 8.79
C GLY A 44 0.83 -1.04 9.29
N GLU A 45 -0.49 -0.97 9.20
CA GLU A 45 -1.32 0.16 9.68
C GLU A 45 -1.27 0.32 11.21
N ASP A 46 -1.08 -0.77 11.96
CA ASP A 46 -1.04 -0.78 13.43
C ASP A 46 0.34 -0.34 13.97
N LEU A 47 1.33 -0.15 13.12
CA LEU A 47 2.66 0.23 13.52
C LEU A 47 2.69 1.68 14.03
N PRO A 48 3.33 1.94 15.19
CA PRO A 48 3.48 3.29 15.69
C PRO A 48 4.44 4.10 14.85
N GLY A 49 4.26 5.41 14.84
CA GLY A 49 5.19 6.36 14.21
C GLY A 49 4.58 7.28 13.16
N LEU A 50 3.34 7.06 12.75
CA LEU A 50 2.59 7.96 11.87
C LEU A 50 1.51 8.68 12.67
N PRO A 51 1.45 10.02 12.66
CA PRO A 51 0.32 10.77 13.19
C PRO A 51 -0.96 10.44 12.44
N SER A 52 -2.07 10.26 13.16
CA SER A 52 -3.37 9.88 12.58
C SER A 52 -3.87 10.85 11.50
N THR A 53 -3.45 12.11 11.56
CA THR A 53 -3.77 13.13 10.57
C THR A 53 -3.23 12.83 9.17
N PHE A 54 -2.20 12.00 9.07
CA PHE A 54 -1.58 11.62 7.79
C PHE A 54 -2.07 10.28 7.24
N GLU A 55 -2.80 9.48 8.03
CA GLU A 55 -3.26 8.15 7.60
C GLU A 55 -4.13 8.21 6.34
N THR A 56 -5.11 9.11 6.29
CA THR A 56 -5.99 9.27 5.12
C THR A 56 -5.19 9.69 3.89
N SER A 57 -4.29 10.66 4.05
CA SER A 57 -3.42 11.13 2.97
C SER A 57 -2.50 10.03 2.45
N LEU A 58 -1.95 9.19 3.34
CA LEU A 58 -1.13 8.04 2.97
C LEU A 58 -1.94 7.02 2.16
N GLN A 59 -3.12 6.65 2.62
CA GLN A 59 -3.99 5.68 1.93
C GLN A 59 -4.40 6.14 0.52
N GLU A 60 -4.71 7.41 0.37
CA GLU A 60 -5.01 8.01 -0.94
C GLU A 60 -3.78 7.97 -1.87
N THR A 61 -2.61 8.26 -1.30
CA THR A 61 -1.34 8.26 -2.03
C THR A 61 -0.94 6.84 -2.47
N GLU A 62 -1.11 5.84 -1.62
CA GLU A 62 -0.85 4.43 -1.96
C GLU A 62 -1.73 3.95 -3.12
N LYS A 63 -2.99 4.36 -3.14
CA LYS A 63 -3.91 4.08 -4.26
C LYS A 63 -3.51 4.79 -5.56
N ALA A 64 -2.89 5.95 -5.44
CA ALA A 64 -2.42 6.73 -6.59
C ALA A 64 -1.12 6.19 -7.22
N GLY A 65 -0.39 5.31 -6.51
CA GLY A 65 0.77 4.59 -7.03
C GLY A 65 2.14 5.11 -6.60
N ALA A 66 3.20 4.49 -7.14
CA ALA A 66 4.58 4.71 -6.71
C ALA A 66 5.04 6.17 -6.78
N ALA A 67 4.72 6.88 -7.86
CA ALA A 67 5.14 8.27 -8.03
C ALA A 67 4.51 9.21 -6.98
N ALA A 68 3.23 9.00 -6.66
CA ALA A 68 2.55 9.75 -5.62
C ALA A 68 3.12 9.44 -4.24
N LEU A 69 3.40 8.16 -3.95
CA LEU A 69 3.99 7.73 -2.68
C LEU A 69 5.41 8.26 -2.50
N LYS A 70 6.19 8.36 -3.58
CA LYS A 70 7.51 9.01 -3.57
C LYS A 70 7.40 10.47 -3.12
N THR A 71 6.54 11.24 -3.76
CA THR A 71 6.32 12.66 -3.43
C THR A 71 5.83 12.83 -1.99
N TRP A 72 4.94 11.95 -1.55
CA TRP A 72 4.46 11.95 -0.18
C TRP A 72 5.60 11.69 0.82
N LEU A 73 6.44 10.68 0.56
CA LEU A 73 7.61 10.38 1.39
C LEU A 73 8.60 11.55 1.42
N GLU A 74 8.89 12.19 0.29
CA GLU A 74 9.79 13.36 0.24
C GLU A 74 9.26 14.51 1.11
N THR A 75 7.95 14.69 1.15
CA THR A 75 7.30 15.77 1.92
C THR A 75 7.18 15.46 3.40
N TYR A 76 6.74 14.25 3.75
CA TYR A 76 6.30 13.91 5.10
C TYR A 76 7.23 12.99 5.87
N ARG A 77 8.29 12.44 5.27
CA ARG A 77 9.23 11.51 5.91
C ARG A 77 9.75 12.00 7.26
N LYS A 78 10.01 13.30 7.41
CA LYS A 78 10.50 13.91 8.65
C LYS A 78 9.52 13.85 9.83
N TYR A 79 8.23 13.69 9.54
CA TYR A 79 7.18 13.59 10.56
C TYR A 79 6.84 12.15 10.93
N VAL A 80 7.33 11.19 10.16
CA VAL A 80 7.07 9.77 10.36
C VAL A 80 8.27 9.11 11.03
N LYS A 81 8.01 8.30 12.06
CA LYS A 81 9.03 7.58 12.80
C LYS A 81 9.03 6.09 12.47
N ASN A 82 10.17 5.43 12.70
CA ASN A 82 10.21 3.97 12.67
C ASN A 82 9.38 3.38 13.83
N PRO A 83 8.78 2.22 13.67
CA PRO A 83 8.88 1.30 12.54
C PRO A 83 7.94 1.61 11.36
N ARG A 84 6.97 2.52 11.53
CA ARG A 84 5.99 2.85 10.50
C ARG A 84 6.64 3.41 9.22
N LEU A 85 7.63 4.29 9.36
CA LEU A 85 8.37 4.85 8.21
C LEU A 85 8.99 3.74 7.36
N ALA A 86 9.68 2.80 7.99
CA ALA A 86 10.30 1.69 7.29
C ALA A 86 9.26 0.83 6.55
N TRP A 87 8.09 0.61 7.13
CA TRP A 87 7.00 -0.10 6.48
C TRP A 87 6.53 0.59 5.20
N ILE A 88 6.26 1.89 5.27
CA ILE A 88 5.82 2.71 4.13
C ILE A 88 6.90 2.72 3.02
N GLU A 89 8.17 2.85 3.38
CA GLU A 89 9.27 2.78 2.42
C GLU A 89 9.38 1.41 1.75
N LEU A 90 9.08 0.31 2.46
CA LEU A 90 9.01 -1.02 1.87
C LEU A 90 7.80 -1.19 0.93
N ASP A 91 6.67 -0.55 1.21
CA ASP A 91 5.54 -0.50 0.27
C ASP A 91 5.94 0.24 -1.02
N TYR A 92 6.64 1.35 -0.89
CA TYR A 92 7.22 2.05 -2.04
C TYR A 92 8.19 1.17 -2.85
N VAL A 93 9.09 0.43 -2.18
CA VAL A 93 10.01 -0.52 -2.84
C VAL A 93 9.25 -1.51 -3.70
N VAL A 94 8.19 -2.10 -3.18
CA VAL A 94 7.37 -3.07 -3.92
C VAL A 94 6.71 -2.42 -5.14
N MET A 95 6.15 -1.23 -4.97
CA MET A 95 5.48 -0.51 -6.06
C MET A 95 6.44 -0.06 -7.16
N VAL A 96 7.62 0.46 -6.79
CA VAL A 96 8.59 1.01 -7.75
C VAL A 96 9.42 -0.07 -8.42
N SER A 97 9.48 -1.27 -7.86
CA SER A 97 10.34 -2.36 -8.34
C SER A 97 10.08 -2.77 -9.80
N GLN A 98 8.86 -2.62 -10.26
CA GLN A 98 8.48 -2.93 -11.64
C GLN A 98 8.82 -1.81 -12.62
N GLN A 99 8.97 -0.59 -12.13
CA GLN A 99 9.25 0.60 -12.95
C GLN A 99 10.73 0.95 -12.93
N ASP A 100 11.34 0.96 -11.74
CA ASP A 100 12.77 1.21 -11.53
C ASP A 100 13.35 0.26 -10.47
N PRO A 101 13.86 -0.90 -10.90
CA PRO A 101 14.47 -1.89 -10.00
C PRO A 101 15.73 -1.35 -9.28
N LYS A 102 16.43 -0.37 -9.88
CA LYS A 102 17.63 0.23 -9.27
C LYS A 102 17.25 1.10 -8.08
N GLU A 103 16.24 1.94 -8.25
CA GLU A 103 15.71 2.76 -7.16
C GLU A 103 15.13 1.87 -6.05
N ALA A 104 14.35 0.84 -6.40
CA ALA A 104 13.84 -0.13 -5.44
C ALA A 104 14.95 -0.76 -4.59
N LYS A 105 16.04 -1.20 -5.23
CA LYS A 105 17.18 -1.79 -4.54
C LYS A 105 17.87 -0.79 -3.61
N GLN A 106 18.06 0.45 -4.02
CA GLN A 106 18.67 1.50 -3.20
C GLN A 106 17.85 1.80 -1.95
N VAL A 107 16.55 2.02 -2.11
CA VAL A 107 15.64 2.28 -0.99
C VAL A 107 15.60 1.08 -0.04
N PHE A 108 15.51 -0.13 -0.57
CA PHE A 108 15.53 -1.36 0.21
C PHE A 108 16.79 -1.49 1.08
N GLN A 109 17.96 -1.25 0.51
CA GLN A 109 19.22 -1.30 1.25
C GLN A 109 19.28 -0.23 2.36
N THR A 110 18.79 0.96 2.09
CA THR A 110 18.71 2.04 3.08
C THR A 110 17.81 1.65 4.27
N VAL A 111 16.64 1.07 4.00
CA VAL A 111 15.74 0.59 5.05
C VAL A 111 16.36 -0.55 5.83
N LYS A 112 16.99 -1.52 5.15
CA LYS A 112 17.65 -2.67 5.77
C LYS A 112 18.77 -2.25 6.73
N GLN A 113 19.58 -1.26 6.37
CA GLN A 113 20.67 -0.74 7.23
C GLN A 113 20.14 -0.03 8.48
N ARG A 114 18.96 0.58 8.39
CA ARG A 114 18.36 1.35 9.49
C ARG A 114 17.63 0.48 10.50
N ILE A 115 17.09 -0.66 10.08
CA ILE A 115 16.30 -1.55 10.94
C ILE A 115 17.19 -2.65 11.51
N SER A 116 17.39 -2.63 12.82
CA SER A 116 18.20 -3.63 13.52
C SER A 116 17.41 -4.92 13.82
N PRO A 117 18.01 -6.09 13.56
CA PRO A 117 17.40 -7.38 13.91
C PRO A 117 17.31 -7.61 15.43
N SER A 118 18.16 -6.93 16.21
CA SER A 118 18.24 -7.11 17.67
C SER A 118 17.28 -6.23 18.46
N SER A 119 16.38 -5.50 17.80
CA SER A 119 15.39 -4.68 18.48
C SER A 119 14.40 -5.53 19.28
N SER A 120 14.20 -5.16 20.54
CA SER A 120 13.15 -5.75 21.40
C SER A 120 11.75 -5.22 21.09
N ASP A 121 11.65 -4.15 20.29
CA ASP A 121 10.38 -3.56 19.88
C ASP A 121 9.63 -4.48 18.91
N PRO A 122 8.38 -4.89 19.24
CA PRO A 122 7.59 -5.79 18.39
C PRO A 122 7.35 -5.26 16.97
N GLY A 123 7.12 -3.95 16.83
CA GLY A 123 6.90 -3.31 15.54
C GLY A 123 8.14 -3.37 14.66
N THR A 124 9.31 -3.10 15.22
CA THR A 124 10.58 -3.21 14.50
C THR A 124 10.87 -4.65 14.07
N ARG A 125 10.58 -5.63 14.94
CA ARG A 125 10.71 -7.06 14.58
C ARG A 125 9.77 -7.45 13.44
N PHE A 126 8.56 -6.96 13.45
CA PHE A 126 7.58 -7.20 12.39
C PHE A 126 8.06 -6.65 11.03
N VAL A 127 8.60 -5.43 11.01
CA VAL A 127 9.23 -4.85 9.81
C VAL A 127 10.45 -5.66 9.37
N TYR A 128 11.28 -6.12 10.31
CA TYR A 128 12.46 -6.92 9.98
C TYR A 128 12.11 -8.26 9.31
N GLU A 129 11.04 -8.93 9.73
CA GLU A 129 10.57 -10.15 9.07
C GLU A 129 10.11 -9.87 7.63
N ARG A 130 9.50 -8.72 7.38
CA ARG A 130 9.18 -8.29 6.01
C ARG A 130 10.43 -8.04 5.18
N ILE A 131 11.45 -7.40 5.76
CA ILE A 131 12.76 -7.20 5.09
C ILE A 131 13.34 -8.54 4.67
N LYS A 132 13.36 -9.54 5.55
CA LYS A 132 13.85 -10.89 5.23
C LYS A 132 13.08 -11.55 4.08
N THR A 133 11.78 -11.33 4.04
CA THR A 133 10.93 -11.86 2.94
C THR A 133 11.29 -11.20 1.61
N LEU A 134 11.45 -9.88 1.60
CA LEU A 134 11.79 -9.12 0.40
C LEU A 134 13.25 -9.29 -0.02
N GLU A 135 14.15 -9.61 0.91
CA GLU A 135 15.58 -9.80 0.62
C GLU A 135 15.84 -10.84 -0.46
N LYS A 136 15.04 -11.90 -0.49
CA LYS A 136 15.11 -12.93 -1.53
C LYS A 136 14.83 -12.42 -2.95
N THR A 137 14.13 -11.29 -3.03
CA THR A 137 13.75 -10.67 -4.31
C THR A 137 14.75 -9.61 -4.76
N TYR A 138 15.42 -8.92 -3.81
CA TYR A 138 16.26 -7.76 -4.09
C TYR A 138 17.77 -7.97 -3.82
N GLN A 139 18.20 -9.23 -3.66
CA GLN A 139 19.62 -9.60 -3.59
C GLN A 139 20.37 -9.44 -4.89
#